data_234ca5e1baf69102d4dc7d324e1b96c2
#
_entry.id   234ca5e1baf69102d4dc7d324e1b96c2
#
_cell.length_a   1.000
_cell.length_b   1.000
_cell.length_c   1.000
_cell.angle_alpha   90.00
_cell.angle_beta   90.00
_cell.angle_gamma   90.00
#
_symmetry.space_group_name_H-M   'P 1'
#
loop_
_entity.id
_entity.type
_entity.pdbx_description
1 polymer ?
#
loop_
_entity_poly.entity_id
_entity_poly.type
_entity_poly.pdbx_seq_one_letter_code
_entity_poly.pdbx_strand_id
1 'polypeptide(L)'
;MEEKNMKKATIRDVAKAAGVSQSTVSRVLNNNGYVGEDARRRVEEAMEALHYSPSAIAVCLSKSRSRMIGVIVPQIFAPFFSRMYYIADRIMERYGYRLLLCNSDESLKREKELIDDLLSYKIAALLIVPVDGDEGSNKAYLDQIRSTGTPVVCVDREIEGIHCDGVYIDNYTACYEVTKDVLARGYRNIAYMADPPIYRPGCDRLRGFRDACKEFGVTVPQENIFLAPIEDTKPLNAFLHDVARRDVPPKAIINFVRGWDY
;
A
#
# COMPACT_ATOMS: atom_id res chain seq x y z
N MET A 1 20.92 0.59 -41.23
CA MET A 1 21.17 -0.60 -40.38
C MET A 1 19.83 -1.18 -40.03
N GLU A 2 19.44 -2.28 -40.66
CA GLU A 2 18.18 -2.98 -40.37
C GLU A 2 18.31 -3.64 -38.99
N GLU A 3 17.53 -3.16 -38.01
CA GLU A 3 17.29 -3.88 -36.76
C GLU A 3 16.58 -5.21 -37.11
N LYS A 4 17.35 -6.28 -37.14
CA LYS A 4 16.81 -7.65 -37.17
C LYS A 4 15.96 -7.82 -35.90
N ASN A 5 14.65 -7.74 -36.07
CA ASN A 5 13.67 -8.09 -35.07
C ASN A 5 13.90 -9.57 -34.67
N MET A 6 14.76 -9.80 -33.65
CA MET A 6 15.07 -11.15 -33.18
C MET A 6 13.81 -11.71 -32.54
N LYS A 7 13.14 -12.60 -33.27
CA LYS A 7 11.95 -13.31 -32.82
C LYS A 7 12.27 -14.04 -31.51
N LYS A 8 11.65 -13.61 -30.42
CA LYS A 8 11.89 -14.18 -29.08
C LYS A 8 11.57 -15.68 -29.11
N ALA A 9 12.50 -16.52 -28.66
CA ALA A 9 12.31 -17.97 -28.61
C ALA A 9 11.03 -18.33 -27.85
N THR A 10 10.33 -19.34 -28.29
CA THR A 10 9.08 -19.83 -27.70
C THR A 10 9.27 -21.18 -27.03
N ILE A 11 8.32 -21.61 -26.20
CA ILE A 11 8.33 -22.97 -25.59
C ILE A 11 8.37 -24.07 -26.65
N ARG A 12 7.82 -23.78 -27.85
CA ARG A 12 7.87 -24.72 -28.98
C ARG A 12 9.29 -24.87 -29.53
N ASP A 13 10.03 -23.80 -29.59
CA ASP A 13 11.43 -23.81 -30.07
C ASP A 13 12.31 -24.61 -29.09
N VAL A 14 12.11 -24.39 -27.77
CA VAL A 14 12.79 -25.17 -26.73
C VAL A 14 12.45 -26.67 -26.83
N ALA A 15 11.18 -27.01 -26.97
CA ALA A 15 10.72 -28.40 -27.11
C ALA A 15 11.36 -29.09 -28.33
N LYS A 16 11.42 -28.38 -29.47
CA LYS A 16 12.05 -28.85 -30.72
C LYS A 16 13.55 -29.04 -30.53
N ALA A 17 14.26 -28.08 -29.93
CA ALA A 17 15.70 -28.17 -29.70
C ALA A 17 16.06 -29.28 -28.70
N ALA A 18 15.28 -29.45 -27.64
CA ALA A 18 15.49 -30.51 -26.63
C ALA A 18 15.02 -31.92 -27.07
N GLY A 19 14.30 -32.03 -28.19
CA GLY A 19 13.74 -33.31 -28.66
C GLY A 19 12.68 -33.88 -27.72
N VAL A 20 11.84 -33.01 -27.11
CA VAL A 20 10.78 -33.40 -26.16
C VAL A 20 9.45 -32.73 -26.51
N SER A 21 8.38 -33.16 -25.84
CA SER A 21 7.08 -32.50 -25.99
C SER A 21 7.04 -31.15 -25.25
N GLN A 22 6.16 -30.21 -25.68
CA GLN A 22 5.94 -28.96 -24.96
C GLN A 22 5.47 -29.21 -23.52
N SER A 23 4.69 -30.26 -23.27
CA SER A 23 4.26 -30.63 -21.93
C SER A 23 5.44 -31.05 -21.05
N THR A 24 6.47 -31.69 -21.63
CA THR A 24 7.71 -32.04 -20.90
C THR A 24 8.49 -30.79 -20.53
N VAL A 25 8.66 -29.82 -21.46
CA VAL A 25 9.27 -28.53 -21.16
C VAL A 25 8.49 -27.80 -20.05
N SER A 26 7.15 -27.76 -20.15
CA SER A 26 6.30 -27.14 -19.11
C SER A 26 6.46 -27.83 -17.75
N ARG A 27 6.61 -29.14 -17.68
CA ARG A 27 6.88 -29.86 -16.41
C ARG A 27 8.23 -29.49 -15.82
N VAL A 28 9.28 -29.39 -16.65
CA VAL A 28 10.62 -28.94 -16.21
C VAL A 28 10.53 -27.52 -15.64
N LEU A 29 9.93 -26.59 -16.38
CA LEU A 29 9.78 -25.20 -15.98
C LEU A 29 8.99 -25.00 -14.67
N ASN A 30 7.95 -25.80 -14.49
CA ASN A 30 7.06 -25.69 -13.33
C ASN A 30 7.46 -26.61 -12.17
N ASN A 31 8.50 -27.40 -12.36
CA ASN A 31 8.93 -28.46 -11.41
C ASN A 31 7.76 -29.36 -10.99
N ASN A 32 6.87 -29.68 -11.94
CA ASN A 32 5.62 -30.41 -11.71
C ASN A 32 5.61 -31.77 -12.45
N GLY A 33 5.48 -32.85 -11.69
CA GLY A 33 5.49 -34.21 -12.20
C GLY A 33 6.90 -34.75 -12.46
N TYR A 34 6.94 -36.06 -12.73
CA TYR A 34 8.20 -36.74 -13.01
C TYR A 34 8.70 -36.39 -14.42
N VAL A 35 9.97 -36.00 -14.51
CA VAL A 35 10.74 -35.86 -15.76
C VAL A 35 12.10 -36.50 -15.53
N GLY A 36 12.47 -37.44 -16.40
CA GLY A 36 13.77 -38.11 -16.32
C GLY A 36 14.93 -37.12 -16.42
N GLU A 37 16.02 -37.37 -15.70
CA GLU A 37 17.17 -36.46 -15.57
C GLU A 37 17.76 -36.06 -16.93
N ASP A 38 17.87 -37.02 -17.89
CA ASP A 38 18.36 -36.73 -19.22
C ASP A 38 17.46 -35.76 -20.01
N ALA A 39 16.13 -35.94 -19.90
CA ALA A 39 15.20 -35.04 -20.55
C ALA A 39 15.24 -33.64 -19.91
N ARG A 40 15.39 -33.55 -18.58
CA ARG A 40 15.56 -32.28 -17.84
C ARG A 40 16.81 -31.56 -18.32
N ARG A 41 17.94 -32.21 -18.35
CA ARG A 41 19.22 -31.66 -18.81
C ARG A 41 19.12 -31.10 -20.24
N ARG A 42 18.56 -31.88 -21.19
CA ARG A 42 18.36 -31.40 -22.57
C ARG A 42 17.48 -30.17 -22.69
N VAL A 43 16.44 -30.08 -21.86
CA VAL A 43 15.57 -28.87 -21.82
C VAL A 43 16.33 -27.69 -21.29
N GLU A 44 17.10 -27.83 -20.21
CA GLU A 44 17.89 -26.74 -19.61
C GLU A 44 18.97 -26.26 -20.60
N GLU A 45 19.70 -27.17 -21.26
CA GLU A 45 20.68 -26.83 -22.30
C GLU A 45 20.03 -26.09 -23.49
N ALA A 46 18.85 -26.53 -23.94
CA ALA A 46 18.12 -25.88 -25.03
C ALA A 46 17.61 -24.48 -24.62
N MET A 47 17.19 -24.29 -23.38
CA MET A 47 16.78 -22.99 -22.87
C MET A 47 17.94 -22.00 -22.83
N GLU A 48 19.10 -22.44 -22.38
CA GLU A 48 20.33 -21.64 -22.36
C GLU A 48 20.77 -21.24 -23.76
N ALA A 49 20.87 -22.22 -24.67
CA ALA A 49 21.28 -22.00 -26.06
C ALA A 49 20.34 -21.05 -26.84
N LEU A 50 19.05 -21.08 -26.55
CA LEU A 50 18.04 -20.21 -27.16
C LEU A 50 17.81 -18.90 -26.41
N HIS A 51 18.51 -18.65 -25.31
CA HIS A 51 18.26 -17.54 -24.38
C HIS A 51 16.78 -17.44 -24.03
N TYR A 52 16.12 -18.61 -23.85
CA TYR A 52 14.71 -18.67 -23.57
C TYR A 52 14.45 -18.39 -22.08
N SER A 53 13.70 -17.34 -21.82
CA SER A 53 13.15 -17.08 -20.49
C SER A 53 11.63 -17.26 -20.52
N PRO A 54 11.06 -18.08 -19.61
CA PRO A 54 9.62 -18.26 -19.54
C PRO A 54 8.91 -16.93 -19.41
N SER A 55 7.88 -16.69 -20.22
CA SER A 55 7.04 -15.52 -20.05
C SER A 55 6.30 -15.64 -18.71
N ALA A 56 6.42 -14.63 -17.84
CA ALA A 56 5.68 -14.57 -16.59
C ALA A 56 4.15 -14.72 -16.83
N ILE A 57 3.65 -14.17 -17.94
CA ILE A 57 2.26 -14.30 -18.38
C ILE A 57 1.91 -15.77 -18.69
N ALA A 58 2.77 -16.48 -19.40
CA ALA A 58 2.53 -17.90 -19.73
C ALA A 58 2.55 -18.79 -18.48
N VAL A 59 3.42 -18.49 -17.52
CA VAL A 59 3.47 -19.18 -16.22
C VAL A 59 2.20 -18.86 -15.40
N CYS A 60 1.74 -17.62 -15.38
CA CYS A 60 0.50 -17.21 -14.72
C CYS A 60 -0.74 -17.91 -15.33
N LEU A 61 -0.81 -18.01 -16.66
CA LEU A 61 -1.89 -18.71 -17.35
C LEU A 61 -1.94 -20.22 -16.99
N SER A 62 -0.78 -20.84 -16.79
CA SER A 62 -0.70 -22.26 -16.42
C SER A 62 -1.03 -22.56 -14.95
N LYS A 63 -0.85 -21.58 -14.04
CA LYS A 63 -1.01 -21.74 -12.58
C LYS A 63 -2.26 -21.08 -12.00
N SER A 64 -3.14 -20.49 -12.82
CA SER A 64 -4.36 -19.78 -12.42
C SER A 64 -4.15 -18.58 -11.49
N ARG A 65 -2.96 -18.34 -10.93
CA ARG A 65 -2.58 -17.20 -10.11
C ARG A 65 -1.15 -16.76 -10.41
N SER A 66 -0.91 -15.46 -10.45
CA SER A 66 0.43 -14.91 -10.54
C SER A 66 1.11 -14.92 -9.15
N ARG A 67 2.44 -14.68 -9.13
CA ARG A 67 3.16 -14.39 -7.90
C ARG A 67 3.27 -12.87 -7.68
N MET A 68 2.25 -12.13 -8.11
CA MET A 68 2.17 -10.69 -7.94
C MET A 68 1.11 -10.35 -6.90
N ILE A 69 1.40 -9.40 -6.03
CA ILE A 69 0.47 -8.83 -5.07
C ILE A 69 0.25 -7.38 -5.49
N GLY A 70 -1.01 -6.99 -5.68
CA GLY A 70 -1.36 -5.59 -5.90
C GLY A 70 -1.26 -4.81 -4.60
N VAL A 71 -0.70 -3.61 -4.66
CA VAL A 71 -0.64 -2.68 -3.53
C VAL A 71 -1.20 -1.34 -3.99
N ILE A 72 -2.31 -0.92 -3.42
CA ILE A 72 -2.92 0.38 -3.71
C ILE A 72 -2.77 1.27 -2.49
N VAL A 73 -2.15 2.44 -2.70
CA VAL A 73 -1.99 3.48 -1.68
C VAL A 73 -2.56 4.79 -2.18
N PRO A 74 -3.04 5.67 -1.29
CA PRO A 74 -3.62 6.95 -1.71
C PRO A 74 -2.58 7.95 -2.20
N GLN A 75 -1.36 7.92 -1.63
CA GLN A 75 -0.30 8.89 -1.94
C GLN A 75 1.08 8.22 -1.84
N ILE A 76 1.65 7.87 -2.97
CA ILE A 76 2.93 7.13 -3.05
C ILE A 76 4.12 7.92 -2.48
N PHE A 77 4.06 9.24 -2.53
CA PHE A 77 5.09 10.14 -2.01
C PHE A 77 5.03 10.34 -0.49
N ALA A 78 3.93 9.95 0.16
CA ALA A 78 3.83 10.04 1.62
C ALA A 78 4.82 9.06 2.29
N PRO A 79 5.71 9.52 3.20
CA PRO A 79 6.76 8.70 3.79
C PRO A 79 6.24 7.42 4.44
N PHE A 80 5.09 7.48 5.08
CA PHE A 80 4.45 6.33 5.70
C PHE A 80 4.17 5.22 4.67
N PHE A 81 3.51 5.54 3.55
CA PHE A 81 3.14 4.54 2.55
C PHE A 81 4.34 4.03 1.75
N SER A 82 5.29 4.90 1.42
CA SER A 82 6.51 4.50 0.72
C SER A 82 7.37 3.57 1.59
N ARG A 83 7.49 3.84 2.90
CA ARG A 83 8.20 2.97 3.85
C ARG A 83 7.49 1.64 4.07
N MET A 84 6.17 1.66 4.21
CA MET A 84 5.34 0.46 4.30
C MET A 84 5.55 -0.43 3.07
N TYR A 85 5.46 0.14 1.86
CA TYR A 85 5.72 -0.59 0.62
C TYR A 85 7.12 -1.19 0.60
N TYR A 86 8.15 -0.42 0.92
CA TYR A 86 9.53 -0.91 0.95
C TYR A 86 9.70 -2.12 1.85
N ILE A 87 9.13 -2.08 3.05
CA ILE A 87 9.21 -3.19 4.02
C ILE A 87 8.43 -4.40 3.49
N ALA A 88 7.22 -4.19 3.00
CA ALA A 88 6.38 -5.24 2.46
C ALA A 88 7.05 -5.94 1.26
N ASP A 89 7.65 -5.18 0.33
CA ASP A 89 8.36 -5.73 -0.83
C ASP A 89 9.52 -6.64 -0.41
N ARG A 90 10.36 -6.20 0.53
CA ARG A 90 11.46 -6.99 1.07
C ARG A 90 11.02 -8.28 1.74
N ILE A 91 9.87 -8.26 2.42
CA ILE A 91 9.31 -9.46 3.06
C ILE A 91 8.74 -10.40 2.00
N MET A 92 7.92 -9.90 1.09
CA MET A 92 7.24 -10.70 0.07
C MET A 92 8.21 -11.32 -0.94
N GLU A 93 9.32 -10.65 -1.23
CA GLU A 93 10.41 -11.21 -2.05
C GLU A 93 10.94 -12.54 -1.49
N ARG A 94 11.08 -12.67 -0.16
CA ARG A 94 11.54 -13.92 0.49
C ARG A 94 10.58 -15.09 0.28
N TYR A 95 9.29 -14.78 0.06
CA TYR A 95 8.27 -15.77 -0.25
C TYR A 95 8.05 -15.95 -1.76
N GLY A 96 8.88 -15.30 -2.59
CA GLY A 96 8.84 -15.39 -4.05
C GLY A 96 7.69 -14.61 -4.69
N TYR A 97 7.15 -13.60 -3.99
CA TYR A 97 6.17 -12.66 -4.54
C TYR A 97 6.84 -11.36 -4.98
N ARG A 98 6.19 -10.64 -5.89
CA ARG A 98 6.52 -9.28 -6.30
C ARG A 98 5.33 -8.37 -6.06
N LEU A 99 5.59 -7.12 -5.66
CA LEU A 99 4.55 -6.14 -5.44
C LEU A 99 4.38 -5.24 -6.66
N LEU A 100 3.12 -4.95 -7.00
CA LEU A 100 2.73 -3.95 -8.00
C LEU A 100 2.11 -2.76 -7.25
N LEU A 101 2.86 -1.65 -7.18
CA LEU A 101 2.44 -0.45 -6.48
C LEU A 101 1.60 0.44 -7.41
N CYS A 102 0.44 0.84 -6.93
CA CYS A 102 -0.50 1.73 -7.60
C CYS A 102 -0.89 2.88 -6.67
N ASN A 103 -1.18 4.05 -7.25
CA ASN A 103 -1.55 5.27 -6.54
C ASN A 103 -2.99 5.66 -6.87
N SER A 104 -3.88 5.67 -5.87
CA SER A 104 -5.30 5.97 -6.07
C SER A 104 -5.62 7.48 -6.06
N ASP A 105 -4.71 8.33 -5.57
CA ASP A 105 -4.91 9.78 -5.42
C ASP A 105 -6.19 10.15 -4.64
N GLU A 106 -6.55 9.36 -3.62
CA GLU A 106 -7.78 9.52 -2.84
C GLU A 106 -9.07 9.48 -3.69
N SER A 107 -9.02 8.90 -4.89
CA SER A 107 -10.15 8.84 -5.81
C SER A 107 -10.79 7.44 -5.82
N LEU A 108 -12.05 7.34 -5.43
CA LEU A 108 -12.84 6.10 -5.47
C LEU A 108 -12.92 5.49 -6.87
N LYS A 109 -13.07 6.36 -7.89
CA LYS A 109 -13.12 5.91 -9.28
C LYS A 109 -11.79 5.29 -9.70
N ARG A 110 -10.67 6.01 -9.42
CA ARG A 110 -9.33 5.53 -9.76
C ARG A 110 -8.96 4.27 -8.99
N GLU A 111 -9.32 4.19 -7.72
CA GLU A 111 -9.12 2.99 -6.91
C GLU A 111 -9.77 1.77 -7.58
N LYS A 112 -11.03 1.90 -8.02
CA LYS A 112 -11.75 0.83 -8.70
C LYS A 112 -11.09 0.44 -10.02
N GLU A 113 -10.71 1.41 -10.85
CA GLU A 113 -10.00 1.17 -12.12
C GLU A 113 -8.68 0.40 -11.89
N LEU A 114 -7.90 0.80 -10.88
CA LEU A 114 -6.66 0.13 -10.50
C LEU A 114 -6.89 -1.31 -10.01
N ILE A 115 -7.97 -1.54 -9.28
CA ILE A 115 -8.33 -2.88 -8.85
C ILE A 115 -8.67 -3.76 -10.06
N ASP A 116 -9.47 -3.26 -11.01
CA ASP A 116 -9.83 -3.97 -12.23
C ASP A 116 -8.58 -4.36 -13.04
N ASP A 117 -7.63 -3.43 -13.19
CA ASP A 117 -6.35 -3.66 -13.86
C ASP A 117 -5.55 -4.76 -13.15
N LEU A 118 -5.38 -4.66 -11.83
CA LEU A 118 -4.64 -5.64 -11.04
C LEU A 118 -5.27 -7.05 -11.11
N LEU A 119 -6.59 -7.15 -11.08
CA LEU A 119 -7.30 -8.42 -11.24
C LEU A 119 -7.08 -9.02 -12.63
N SER A 120 -6.97 -8.19 -13.68
CA SER A 120 -6.65 -8.66 -15.03
C SER A 120 -5.29 -9.34 -15.09
N TYR A 121 -4.33 -8.92 -14.25
CA TYR A 121 -3.01 -9.55 -14.08
C TYR A 121 -3.06 -10.81 -13.19
N LYS A 122 -4.25 -11.24 -12.74
CA LYS A 122 -4.43 -12.40 -11.86
C LYS A 122 -3.57 -12.35 -10.59
N ILE A 123 -3.56 -11.21 -9.93
CA ILE A 123 -2.81 -11.02 -8.68
C ILE A 123 -3.15 -12.09 -7.65
N ALA A 124 -2.17 -12.47 -6.83
CA ALA A 124 -2.33 -13.46 -5.77
C ALA A 124 -3.12 -12.92 -4.57
N ALA A 125 -2.98 -11.62 -4.30
CA ALA A 125 -3.67 -10.89 -3.24
C ALA A 125 -3.69 -9.39 -3.54
N LEU A 126 -4.57 -8.66 -2.88
CA LEU A 126 -4.66 -7.20 -2.88
C LEU A 126 -4.35 -6.67 -1.47
N LEU A 127 -3.35 -5.80 -1.37
CA LEU A 127 -3.07 -4.98 -0.19
C LEU A 127 -3.55 -3.56 -0.51
N ILE A 128 -4.42 -2.99 0.30
CA ILE A 128 -5.05 -1.72 -0.03
C ILE A 128 -5.16 -0.80 1.19
N VAL A 129 -4.82 0.48 0.98
CA VAL A 129 -5.25 1.57 1.86
C VAL A 129 -6.50 2.17 1.21
N PRO A 130 -7.69 1.78 1.66
CA PRO A 130 -8.91 2.11 0.93
C PRO A 130 -9.24 3.59 1.01
N VAL A 131 -9.87 4.08 -0.06
CA VAL A 131 -10.53 5.38 -0.06
C VAL A 131 -11.88 5.20 0.62
N ASP A 132 -12.08 5.92 1.73
CA ASP A 132 -13.32 5.90 2.51
C ASP A 132 -13.55 7.29 3.11
N GLY A 133 -14.54 8.00 2.64
CA GLY A 133 -14.83 9.37 3.02
C GLY A 133 -16.28 9.77 2.73
N ASP A 134 -16.55 11.06 2.70
CA ASP A 134 -17.89 11.62 2.50
C ASP A 134 -18.56 11.14 1.20
N GLU A 135 -17.77 10.82 0.17
CA GLU A 135 -18.27 10.29 -1.11
C GLU A 135 -18.57 8.77 -1.05
N GLY A 136 -18.28 8.10 0.08
CA GLY A 136 -18.47 6.68 0.29
C GLY A 136 -17.19 5.86 0.13
N SER A 137 -17.34 4.57 -0.16
CA SER A 137 -16.23 3.62 -0.30
C SER A 137 -16.52 2.54 -1.36
N ASN A 138 -15.46 1.86 -1.81
CA ASN A 138 -15.57 0.69 -2.70
C ASN A 138 -15.86 -0.63 -1.93
N LYS A 139 -16.43 -0.57 -0.74
CA LYS A 139 -16.68 -1.72 0.14
C LYS A 139 -17.33 -2.90 -0.57
N ALA A 140 -18.51 -2.67 -1.19
CA ALA A 140 -19.26 -3.74 -1.86
C ALA A 140 -18.42 -4.40 -2.98
N TYR A 141 -17.58 -3.63 -3.65
CA TYR A 141 -16.70 -4.13 -4.68
C TYR A 141 -15.55 -4.95 -4.11
N LEU A 142 -14.93 -4.51 -3.02
CA LEU A 142 -13.90 -5.28 -2.32
C LEU A 142 -14.44 -6.59 -1.74
N ASP A 143 -15.65 -6.59 -1.18
CA ASP A 143 -16.32 -7.81 -0.72
C ASP A 143 -16.60 -8.78 -1.88
N GLN A 144 -17.02 -8.27 -3.03
CA GLN A 144 -17.20 -9.07 -4.24
C GLN A 144 -15.89 -9.74 -4.68
N ILE A 145 -14.79 -8.99 -4.76
CA ILE A 145 -13.48 -9.52 -5.15
C ILE A 145 -13.04 -10.63 -4.21
N ARG A 146 -13.18 -10.42 -2.91
CA ARG A 146 -12.86 -11.43 -1.91
C ARG A 146 -13.69 -12.70 -2.08
N SER A 147 -14.96 -12.56 -2.41
CA SER A 147 -15.86 -13.71 -2.66
C SER A 147 -15.44 -14.55 -3.87
N THR A 148 -14.70 -13.96 -4.83
CA THR A 148 -14.10 -14.69 -5.97
C THR A 148 -12.83 -15.45 -5.61
N GLY A 149 -12.36 -15.34 -4.35
CA GLY A 149 -11.21 -16.04 -3.82
C GLY A 149 -9.89 -15.26 -3.94
N THR A 150 -9.91 -13.97 -4.28
CA THR A 150 -8.73 -13.10 -4.18
C THR A 150 -8.66 -12.51 -2.77
N PRO A 151 -7.63 -12.84 -1.95
CA PRO A 151 -7.46 -12.26 -0.64
C PRO A 151 -7.31 -10.74 -0.71
N VAL A 152 -8.00 -10.03 0.18
CA VAL A 152 -7.91 -8.57 0.34
C VAL A 152 -7.47 -8.28 1.78
N VAL A 153 -6.46 -7.45 1.93
CA VAL A 153 -5.97 -6.98 3.23
C VAL A 153 -6.02 -5.45 3.25
N CYS A 154 -6.80 -4.88 4.14
CA CYS A 154 -6.84 -3.44 4.36
C CYS A 154 -5.68 -2.99 5.26
N VAL A 155 -5.10 -1.83 4.99
CA VAL A 155 -4.00 -1.26 5.78
C VAL A 155 -4.32 0.19 6.12
N ASP A 156 -3.95 0.61 7.33
CA ASP A 156 -4.10 1.96 7.86
C ASP A 156 -5.55 2.41 8.03
N ARG A 157 -6.41 2.18 7.03
CA ARG A 157 -7.82 2.59 7.05
C ARG A 157 -8.72 1.36 7.06
N GLU A 158 -9.65 1.36 8.00
CA GLU A 158 -10.72 0.38 8.09
C GLU A 158 -11.96 0.91 7.37
N ILE A 159 -12.60 0.07 6.57
CA ILE A 159 -13.93 0.36 6.03
C ILE A 159 -14.97 -0.30 6.95
N GLU A 160 -15.91 0.47 7.45
CA GLU A 160 -16.96 -0.05 8.35
C GLU A 160 -17.77 -1.16 7.68
N GLY A 161 -17.85 -2.30 8.37
CA GLY A 161 -18.61 -3.48 7.95
C GLY A 161 -17.99 -4.26 6.79
N ILE A 162 -16.73 -4.03 6.40
CA ILE A 162 -16.02 -4.96 5.53
C ILE A 162 -15.51 -6.15 6.35
N HIS A 163 -15.62 -7.35 5.79
CA HIS A 163 -15.12 -8.58 6.43
C HIS A 163 -13.82 -9.06 5.78
N CYS A 164 -12.75 -8.26 5.86
CA CYS A 164 -11.42 -8.64 5.37
C CYS A 164 -10.39 -8.54 6.49
N ASP A 165 -9.24 -9.19 6.29
CA ASP A 165 -8.11 -8.99 7.17
C ASP A 165 -7.61 -7.55 7.08
N GLY A 166 -7.03 -7.04 8.17
CA GLY A 166 -6.52 -5.68 8.18
C GLY A 166 -5.36 -5.48 9.16
N VAL A 167 -4.55 -4.47 8.89
CA VAL A 167 -3.46 -4.01 9.76
C VAL A 167 -3.65 -2.53 10.00
N TYR A 168 -3.95 -2.18 11.24
CA TYR A 168 -4.31 -0.82 11.64
C TYR A 168 -3.43 -0.32 12.77
N ILE A 169 -3.28 0.99 12.87
CA ILE A 169 -2.63 1.67 13.99
C ILE A 169 -3.71 2.15 14.95
N ASP A 170 -3.51 1.96 16.25
CA ASP A 170 -4.34 2.58 17.28
C ASP A 170 -4.03 4.08 17.38
N ASN A 171 -4.60 4.82 16.42
CA ASN A 171 -4.40 6.26 16.30
C ASN A 171 -4.97 7.05 17.48
N TYR A 172 -6.05 6.53 18.09
CA TYR A 172 -6.65 7.15 19.26
C TYR A 172 -5.70 7.10 20.46
N THR A 173 -5.28 5.90 20.86
CA THR A 173 -4.40 5.72 22.01
C THR A 173 -3.06 6.40 21.80
N ALA A 174 -2.47 6.30 20.62
CA ALA A 174 -1.21 6.97 20.30
C ALA A 174 -1.29 8.48 20.51
N CYS A 175 -2.33 9.15 20.00
CA CYS A 175 -2.49 10.57 20.14
C CYS A 175 -2.87 10.98 21.58
N TYR A 176 -3.73 10.19 22.23
CA TYR A 176 -4.12 10.42 23.61
C TYR A 176 -2.89 10.37 24.56
N GLU A 177 -2.06 9.33 24.46
CA GLU A 177 -0.89 9.15 25.34
C GLU A 177 0.19 10.22 25.11
N VAL A 178 0.47 10.59 23.84
CA VAL A 178 1.40 11.68 23.53
C VAL A 178 0.89 13.01 24.11
N THR A 179 -0.40 13.31 23.95
CA THR A 179 -0.99 14.53 24.50
C THR A 179 -0.96 14.53 26.01
N LYS A 180 -1.31 13.42 26.62
CA LYS A 180 -1.25 13.20 28.08
C LYS A 180 0.15 13.42 28.64
N ASP A 181 1.20 12.89 28.02
CA ASP A 181 2.59 13.11 28.44
C ASP A 181 2.97 14.60 28.42
N VAL A 182 2.59 15.32 27.35
CA VAL A 182 2.82 16.76 27.24
C VAL A 182 2.11 17.53 28.37
N LEU A 183 0.84 17.19 28.62
CA LEU A 183 0.06 17.82 29.67
C LEU A 183 0.56 17.47 31.09
N ALA A 184 1.01 16.23 31.31
CA ALA A 184 1.60 15.77 32.58
C ALA A 184 2.91 16.54 32.92
N ARG A 185 3.68 16.94 31.90
CA ARG A 185 4.87 17.81 32.06
C ARG A 185 4.53 19.28 32.39
N GLY A 186 3.27 19.60 32.54
CA GLY A 186 2.83 20.94 32.96
C GLY A 186 2.52 21.91 31.81
N TYR A 187 2.66 21.51 30.58
CA TYR A 187 2.23 22.34 29.44
C TYR A 187 0.70 22.46 29.44
N ARG A 188 0.18 23.68 29.32
CA ARG A 188 -1.26 23.97 29.33
C ARG A 188 -1.70 24.75 28.08
N ASN A 189 -0.86 25.66 27.59
CA ASN A 189 -1.05 26.33 26.31
C ASN A 189 -0.36 25.51 25.23
N ILE A 190 -1.14 24.68 24.54
CA ILE A 190 -0.69 23.76 23.49
C ILE A 190 -1.45 24.01 22.20
N ALA A 191 -0.85 23.62 21.07
CA ALA A 191 -1.50 23.63 19.77
C ALA A 191 -1.58 22.20 19.18
N TYR A 192 -2.50 21.99 18.26
CA TYR A 192 -2.68 20.77 17.51
C TYR A 192 -2.59 21.06 16.01
N MET A 193 -1.82 20.25 15.28
CA MET A 193 -1.65 20.37 13.84
C MET A 193 -1.84 18.99 13.18
N ALA A 194 -2.75 18.92 12.23
CA ALA A 194 -3.00 17.69 11.46
C ALA A 194 -3.65 18.00 10.11
N ASP A 195 -3.67 17.00 9.25
CA ASP A 195 -4.56 17.01 8.08
C ASP A 195 -6.04 17.04 8.53
N PRO A 196 -6.95 17.49 7.67
CA PRO A 196 -8.38 17.44 7.97
C PRO A 196 -8.80 16.01 8.37
N PRO A 197 -9.63 15.84 9.41
CA PRO A 197 -10.04 14.53 9.91
C PRO A 197 -11.13 13.90 9.03
N ILE A 198 -10.85 13.73 7.73
CA ILE A 198 -11.77 13.13 6.75
C ILE A 198 -11.80 11.61 6.94
N TYR A 199 -10.63 11.01 7.21
CA TYR A 199 -10.49 9.57 7.37
C TYR A 199 -10.40 9.18 8.85
N ARG A 200 -10.86 7.95 9.15
CA ARG A 200 -10.88 7.43 10.52
C ARG A 200 -9.58 7.64 11.32
N PRO A 201 -8.37 7.40 10.78
CA PRO A 201 -7.13 7.70 11.50
C PRO A 201 -7.02 9.14 11.98
N GLY A 202 -7.40 10.12 11.16
CA GLY A 202 -7.43 11.54 11.54
C GLY A 202 -8.47 11.86 12.60
N CYS A 203 -9.68 11.29 12.46
CA CYS A 203 -10.76 11.43 13.45
C CYS A 203 -10.34 10.87 14.81
N ASP A 204 -9.74 9.69 14.83
CA ASP A 204 -9.30 9.03 16.06
C ASP A 204 -8.18 9.81 16.74
N ARG A 205 -7.20 10.34 15.99
CA ARG A 205 -6.16 11.23 16.55
C ARG A 205 -6.73 12.47 17.19
N LEU A 206 -7.62 13.18 16.48
CA LEU A 206 -8.25 14.39 17.01
C LEU A 206 -9.09 14.09 18.25
N ARG A 207 -9.80 12.95 18.28
CA ARG A 207 -10.56 12.50 19.45
C ARG A 207 -9.61 12.22 20.63
N GLY A 208 -8.53 11.46 20.43
CA GLY A 208 -7.52 11.19 21.46
C GLY A 208 -6.92 12.46 22.04
N PHE A 209 -6.57 13.45 21.19
CA PHE A 209 -6.12 14.76 21.61
C PHE A 209 -7.14 15.48 22.52
N ARG A 210 -8.40 15.54 22.08
CA ARG A 210 -9.46 16.23 22.83
C ARG A 210 -9.77 15.56 24.17
N ASP A 211 -9.79 14.23 24.20
CA ASP A 211 -10.07 13.47 25.42
C ASP A 211 -8.96 13.63 26.45
N ALA A 212 -7.68 13.61 26.03
CA ALA A 212 -6.57 13.92 26.93
C ALA A 212 -6.63 15.34 27.47
N CYS A 213 -6.92 16.34 26.63
CA CYS A 213 -7.11 17.72 27.09
C CYS A 213 -8.24 17.84 28.11
N LYS A 214 -9.37 17.17 27.86
CA LYS A 214 -10.52 17.14 28.79
C LYS A 214 -10.16 16.51 30.14
N GLU A 215 -9.43 15.41 30.16
CA GLU A 215 -8.97 14.75 31.40
C GLU A 215 -8.13 15.69 32.27
N PHE A 216 -7.27 16.51 31.65
CA PHE A 216 -6.41 17.48 32.35
C PHE A 216 -7.08 18.85 32.57
N GLY A 217 -8.36 19.01 32.25
CA GLY A 217 -9.08 20.26 32.39
C GLY A 217 -8.54 21.40 31.51
N VAL A 218 -7.91 21.06 30.38
CA VAL A 218 -7.32 22.03 29.44
C VAL A 218 -8.28 22.26 28.28
N THR A 219 -8.64 23.53 28.10
CA THR A 219 -9.40 24.00 26.93
C THR A 219 -8.40 24.54 25.90
N VAL A 220 -8.37 23.93 24.72
CA VAL A 220 -7.53 24.41 23.62
C VAL A 220 -8.35 25.34 22.73
N PRO A 221 -7.95 26.61 22.58
CA PRO A 221 -8.63 27.56 21.73
C PRO A 221 -8.63 27.12 20.27
N GLN A 222 -9.67 27.48 19.51
CA GLN A 222 -9.80 27.07 18.10
C GLN A 222 -8.64 27.57 17.24
N GLU A 223 -8.12 28.73 17.54
CA GLU A 223 -6.95 29.31 16.88
C GLU A 223 -5.65 28.51 17.12
N ASN A 224 -5.63 27.62 18.09
CA ASN A 224 -4.51 26.68 18.33
C ASN A 224 -4.70 25.34 17.62
N ILE A 225 -5.77 25.17 16.87
CA ILE A 225 -6.07 23.93 16.14
C ILE A 225 -5.94 24.21 14.65
N PHE A 226 -4.93 23.62 14.02
CA PHE A 226 -4.71 23.69 12.59
C PHE A 226 -5.13 22.36 11.93
N LEU A 227 -6.08 22.44 11.01
CA LEU A 227 -6.60 21.31 10.25
C LEU A 227 -6.68 21.73 8.77
N ALA A 228 -5.62 21.48 8.03
CA ALA A 228 -5.57 21.75 6.60
C ALA A 228 -4.64 20.75 5.87
N PRO A 229 -4.87 20.49 4.56
CA PRO A 229 -3.98 19.67 3.75
C PRO A 229 -2.56 20.24 3.75
N ILE A 230 -1.58 19.37 3.95
CA ILE A 230 -0.16 19.79 4.05
C ILE A 230 0.43 20.19 2.71
N GLU A 231 -0.15 19.71 1.62
CA GLU A 231 0.26 20.06 0.25
C GLU A 231 0.17 21.57 -0.01
N ASP A 232 -0.76 22.25 0.67
CA ASP A 232 -0.81 23.72 0.67
C ASP A 232 -0.04 24.28 1.87
N THR A 233 1.24 24.60 1.64
CA THR A 233 2.11 25.19 2.67
C THR A 233 1.71 26.59 3.08
N LYS A 234 0.88 27.31 2.32
CA LYS A 234 0.48 28.69 2.64
C LYS A 234 -0.35 28.81 3.92
N PRO A 235 -1.45 28.02 4.10
CA PRO A 235 -2.19 28.02 5.36
C PRO A 235 -1.33 27.61 6.55
N LEU A 236 -0.46 26.61 6.37
CA LEU A 236 0.46 26.16 7.41
C LEU A 236 1.43 27.26 7.83
N ASN A 237 2.09 27.91 6.87
CA ASN A 237 3.00 29.01 7.15
C ASN A 237 2.27 30.19 7.82
N ALA A 238 1.05 30.52 7.38
CA ALA A 238 0.23 31.54 8.00
C ALA A 238 -0.08 31.20 9.46
N PHE A 239 -0.47 29.97 9.75
CA PHE A 239 -0.72 29.50 11.11
C PHE A 239 0.54 29.59 11.98
N LEU A 240 1.68 29.10 11.51
CA LEU A 240 2.94 29.12 12.25
C LEU A 240 3.41 30.56 12.52
N HIS A 241 3.28 31.46 11.54
CA HIS A 241 3.58 32.88 11.71
C HIS A 241 2.66 33.57 12.71
N ASP A 242 1.36 33.25 12.67
CA ASP A 242 0.40 33.79 13.64
C ASP A 242 0.74 33.32 15.06
N VAL A 243 0.94 31.99 15.22
CA VAL A 243 1.32 31.39 16.52
C VAL A 243 2.60 32.03 17.08
N ALA A 244 3.62 32.22 16.24
CA ALA A 244 4.91 32.80 16.69
C ALA A 244 4.84 34.25 17.10
N ARG A 245 3.83 35.02 16.65
CA ARG A 245 3.67 36.47 16.93
C ARG A 245 2.73 36.77 18.10
N ARG A 246 2.10 35.75 18.69
CA ARG A 246 1.18 35.96 19.83
C ARG A 246 1.95 36.35 21.07
N ASP A 247 1.36 37.21 21.88
CA ASP A 247 1.93 37.62 23.17
C ASP A 247 2.18 36.40 24.08
N VAL A 248 1.31 35.38 24.01
CA VAL A 248 1.43 34.12 24.74
C VAL A 248 1.31 32.96 23.77
N PRO A 249 2.40 32.59 23.08
CA PRO A 249 2.36 31.49 22.11
C PRO A 249 2.21 30.12 22.79
N PRO A 250 1.63 29.13 22.13
CA PRO A 250 1.66 27.76 22.59
C PRO A 250 3.10 27.29 22.89
N LYS A 251 3.23 26.57 24.01
CA LYS A 251 4.54 26.06 24.48
C LYS A 251 4.87 24.66 23.96
N ALA A 252 3.87 23.98 23.38
CA ALA A 252 4.04 22.70 22.72
C ALA A 252 3.05 22.57 21.55
N ILE A 253 3.43 21.84 20.53
CA ILE A 253 2.59 21.54 19.37
C ILE A 253 2.52 20.01 19.24
N ILE A 254 1.32 19.48 19.27
CA ILE A 254 1.04 18.08 18.93
C ILE A 254 0.85 18.02 17.42
N ASN A 255 1.81 17.39 16.74
CA ASN A 255 1.84 17.37 15.27
C ASN A 255 1.60 15.99 14.71
N PHE A 256 0.59 15.85 13.85
CA PHE A 256 0.30 14.65 13.05
C PHE A 256 0.20 14.98 11.55
N VAL A 257 0.90 16.01 11.13
CA VAL A 257 0.99 16.39 9.73
C VAL A 257 1.93 15.42 9.02
N ARG A 258 1.48 14.81 7.92
CA ARG A 258 2.31 13.89 7.13
C ARG A 258 3.51 14.63 6.53
N GLY A 259 4.70 14.09 6.66
CA GLY A 259 5.90 14.60 5.98
C GLY A 259 6.86 15.46 6.81
N TRP A 260 6.66 15.59 8.12
CA TRP A 260 7.57 16.29 9.03
C TRP A 260 8.48 15.35 9.85
N ASP A 261 8.77 14.17 9.32
CA ASP A 261 9.66 13.17 9.94
C ASP A 261 11.14 13.44 9.57
N TYR A 262 11.59 14.72 9.66
CA TYR A 262 13.00 15.10 9.47
C TYR A 262 13.56 15.72 10.72
#